data_fc8b47de22405483fcbb852aa3a363e7
#
_entry.id   fc8b47de22405483fcbb852aa3a363e7
#
_cell.length_a   1.000
_cell.length_b   1.000
_cell.length_c   1.000
_cell.angle_alpha   90.00
_cell.angle_beta   90.00
_cell.angle_gamma   90.00
#
_symmetry.space_group_name_H-M   'P 1'
#
loop_
_entity.id
_entity.type
_entity.pdbx_description
1 polymer ?
#
loop_
_entity_poly.entity_id
_entity_poly.type
_entity_poly.pdbx_seq_one_letter_code
_entity_poly.pdbx_strand_id
1 'polypeptide(L)'
;MGEAEESWPRFLNDWEQGRYERRYEQAEKTDMSQVPPPRYDLLKMDRYLLGGIQLTRGCPFQCEFCDIIVAFGRRMRVKTVDQIIAELELLHSHKMNLGMVVDDNLIGNRKLIKAVLPEIAAWQRRRGFPIVFATQVSLDLAEDEEMMRLMLDANIPIVFIGIESPNEEALRETKKFQNISKKRSILPLLPIRSIFGTVLAQHSSDPPR
;
A
#
# COMPACT_ATOMS: atom_id res chain seq x y z
N MET A 1 16.85 -2.50 -13.17
CA MET A 1 15.59 -3.25 -12.95
C MET A 1 15.53 -3.65 -11.48
N GLY A 2 14.36 -3.85 -10.95
CA GLY A 2 14.12 -4.03 -9.52
C GLY A 2 13.80 -2.71 -8.83
N GLU A 3 14.10 -2.64 -7.55
CA GLU A 3 13.89 -1.44 -6.74
C GLU A 3 14.99 -0.40 -6.99
N ALA A 4 14.69 0.89 -6.82
CA ALA A 4 15.61 1.95 -7.26
C ALA A 4 16.66 2.36 -6.22
N GLU A 5 16.48 1.98 -4.97
CA GLU A 5 17.27 2.47 -3.84
C GLU A 5 18.77 2.19 -3.97
N GLU A 6 19.17 1.08 -4.58
CA GLU A 6 20.56 0.74 -4.83
C GLU A 6 20.99 1.02 -6.28
N SER A 7 20.11 0.69 -7.23
CA SER A 7 20.44 0.79 -8.65
C SER A 7 20.55 2.23 -9.14
N TRP A 8 19.74 3.15 -8.60
CA TRP A 8 19.76 4.56 -8.99
C TRP A 8 21.02 5.30 -8.55
N PRO A 9 21.47 5.21 -7.29
CA PRO A 9 22.76 5.81 -6.89
C PRO A 9 23.94 5.25 -7.67
N ARG A 10 23.97 3.95 -7.98
CA ARG A 10 25.01 3.36 -8.83
C ARG A 10 24.99 3.96 -10.22
N PHE A 11 23.82 4.07 -10.83
CA PHE A 11 23.69 4.70 -12.15
C PHE A 11 24.22 6.13 -12.14
N LEU A 12 23.84 6.96 -11.16
CA LEU A 12 24.28 8.35 -11.07
C LEU A 12 25.80 8.46 -10.95
N ASN A 13 26.39 7.65 -10.06
CA ASN A 13 27.85 7.63 -9.89
C ASN A 13 28.58 7.21 -11.18
N ASP A 14 28.09 6.21 -11.88
CA ASP A 14 28.70 5.76 -13.13
C ASP A 14 28.50 6.79 -14.26
N TRP A 15 27.32 7.43 -14.28
CA TRP A 15 27.02 8.48 -15.24
C TRP A 15 27.95 9.69 -15.07
N GLU A 16 28.20 10.14 -13.86
CA GLU A 16 29.15 11.21 -13.55
C GLU A 16 30.58 10.88 -14.00
N GLN A 17 30.94 9.59 -14.00
CA GLN A 17 32.24 9.11 -14.45
C GLN A 17 32.30 8.76 -15.96
N GLY A 18 31.21 8.99 -16.70
CA GLY A 18 31.11 8.69 -18.13
C GLY A 18 31.13 7.18 -18.49
N ARG A 19 30.90 6.31 -17.57
CA ARG A 19 30.98 4.85 -17.74
C ARG A 19 29.69 4.09 -17.37
N TYR A 20 28.53 4.67 -17.64
CA TYR A 20 27.25 4.05 -17.33
C TYR A 20 26.96 2.82 -18.19
N GLU A 21 26.27 1.86 -17.57
CA GLU A 21 25.82 0.62 -18.21
C GLU A 21 24.44 0.80 -18.84
N ARG A 22 24.11 -0.06 -19.80
CA ARG A 22 22.77 -0.09 -20.43
C ARG A 22 21.68 -0.53 -19.46
N ARG A 23 22.03 -1.32 -18.41
CA ARG A 23 21.09 -1.93 -17.49
C ARG A 23 21.68 -2.04 -16.11
N TYR A 24 20.94 -1.56 -15.14
CA TYR A 24 21.23 -1.72 -13.72
C TYR A 24 20.20 -2.64 -13.08
N GLU A 25 20.65 -3.62 -12.34
CA GLU A 25 19.82 -4.57 -11.61
C GLU A 25 20.18 -4.57 -10.14
N GLN A 26 19.16 -4.67 -9.32
CA GLN A 26 19.29 -4.93 -7.90
C GLN A 26 18.93 -6.40 -7.66
N ALA A 27 19.87 -7.20 -7.14
CA ALA A 27 19.69 -8.62 -6.92
C ALA A 27 18.78 -8.88 -5.71
N GLU A 28 19.04 -8.19 -4.62
CA GLU A 28 18.29 -8.35 -3.38
C GLU A 28 17.19 -7.29 -3.26
N LYS A 29 16.12 -7.63 -2.58
CA LYS A 29 15.04 -6.67 -2.29
C LYS A 29 15.49 -5.69 -1.21
N THR A 30 15.20 -4.41 -1.40
CA THR A 30 15.56 -3.33 -0.48
C THR A 30 15.10 -3.60 0.95
N ASP A 31 15.97 -3.41 1.91
CA ASP A 31 15.60 -3.33 3.32
C ASP A 31 14.84 -2.03 3.58
N MET A 32 13.56 -2.14 3.88
CA MET A 32 12.69 -0.97 4.07
C MET A 32 13.13 -0.08 5.24
N SER A 33 13.90 -0.60 6.21
CA SER A 33 14.46 0.20 7.30
C SER A 33 15.52 1.20 6.82
N GLN A 34 16.06 1.00 5.63
CA GLN A 34 17.08 1.87 5.02
C GLN A 34 16.50 2.86 3.99
N VAL A 35 15.21 2.77 3.69
CA VAL A 35 14.57 3.66 2.71
C VAL A 35 14.43 5.06 3.31
N PRO A 36 15.01 6.10 2.65
CA PRO A 36 14.89 7.47 3.14
C PRO A 36 13.45 7.98 2.98
N PRO A 37 13.05 8.99 3.75
CA PRO A 37 11.77 9.65 3.57
C PRO A 37 11.70 10.33 2.20
N PRO A 38 10.51 10.44 1.59
CA PRO A 38 10.32 11.15 0.33
C PRO A 38 10.74 12.64 0.43
N ARG A 39 11.35 13.16 -0.63
CA ARG A 39 11.79 14.55 -0.72
C ARG A 39 10.63 15.45 -1.16
N TYR A 40 9.61 15.60 -0.33
CA TYR A 40 8.46 16.47 -0.60
C TYR A 40 8.84 17.96 -0.73
N ASP A 41 9.97 18.35 -0.14
CA ASP A 41 10.55 19.68 -0.28
C ASP A 41 10.93 20.04 -1.73
N LEU A 42 11.12 19.05 -2.59
CA LEU A 42 11.38 19.24 -4.02
C LEU A 42 10.11 19.37 -4.86
N LEU A 43 8.94 19.11 -4.27
CA LEU A 43 7.67 19.15 -4.95
C LEU A 43 6.90 20.45 -4.64
N LYS A 44 6.13 20.91 -5.62
CA LYS A 44 5.14 21.98 -5.41
C LYS A 44 3.89 21.37 -4.79
N MET A 45 3.94 21.08 -3.48
CA MET A 45 2.91 20.32 -2.77
C MET A 45 1.52 20.99 -2.83
N ASP A 46 1.45 22.29 -3.01
CA ASP A 46 0.23 23.07 -3.25
C ASP A 46 -0.52 22.68 -4.54
N ARG A 47 0.13 21.96 -5.44
CA ARG A 47 -0.45 21.46 -6.70
C ARG A 47 -0.94 20.03 -6.63
N TYR A 48 -0.75 19.34 -5.50
CA TYR A 48 -1.17 17.97 -5.31
C TYR A 48 -2.40 17.89 -4.40
N LEU A 49 -3.38 17.10 -4.80
CA LEU A 49 -4.60 16.88 -4.02
C LEU A 49 -4.34 16.05 -2.78
N LEU A 50 -3.43 15.10 -2.87
CA LEU A 50 -3.10 14.18 -1.78
C LEU A 50 -1.60 13.89 -1.74
N GLY A 51 -1.10 13.59 -0.55
CA GLY A 51 0.25 13.08 -0.33
C GLY A 51 0.28 11.56 -0.25
N GLY A 52 1.41 10.95 -0.57
CA GLY A 52 1.58 9.49 -0.50
C GLY A 52 2.53 9.10 0.62
N ILE A 53 2.21 8.07 1.40
CA ILE A 53 3.17 7.39 2.28
C ILE A 53 3.17 5.91 1.95
N GLN A 54 4.29 5.25 2.17
CA GLN A 54 4.41 3.80 1.99
C GLN A 54 4.81 3.17 3.32
N LEU A 55 3.98 2.26 3.83
CA LEU A 55 4.27 1.52 5.06
C LEU A 55 5.01 0.22 4.74
N THR A 56 4.53 -0.49 3.72
CA THR A 56 5.07 -1.79 3.32
C THR A 56 5.32 -1.87 1.84
N ARG A 57 6.12 -2.85 1.44
CA ARG A 57 6.39 -3.19 0.04
C ARG A 57 6.37 -4.70 -0.15
N GLY A 58 5.73 -5.15 -1.25
CA GLY A 58 5.52 -6.55 -1.59
C GLY A 58 4.12 -7.03 -1.26
N CYS A 59 3.72 -8.16 -1.87
CA CYS A 59 2.39 -8.74 -1.69
C CYS A 59 2.50 -10.27 -1.63
N PRO A 60 1.88 -10.96 -0.64
CA PRO A 60 2.01 -12.41 -0.49
C PRO A 60 1.20 -13.19 -1.54
N PHE A 61 0.22 -12.54 -2.18
CA PHE A 61 -0.65 -13.16 -3.17
C PHE A 61 0.04 -13.36 -4.52
N GLN A 62 -0.55 -14.18 -5.38
CA GLN A 62 0.04 -14.61 -6.66
C GLN A 62 -0.90 -14.34 -7.84
N CYS A 63 -1.63 -13.23 -7.79
CA CYS A 63 -2.52 -12.87 -8.89
C CYS A 63 -1.75 -12.83 -10.21
N GLU A 64 -2.22 -13.56 -11.24
CA GLU A 64 -1.49 -13.81 -12.48
C GLU A 64 -1.27 -12.54 -13.31
N PHE A 65 -2.19 -11.61 -13.20
CA PHE A 65 -2.15 -10.32 -13.90
C PHE A 65 -1.30 -9.25 -13.18
N CYS A 66 -0.70 -9.56 -12.01
CA CYS A 66 -0.08 -8.55 -11.14
C CYS A 66 1.44 -8.66 -11.14
N ASP A 67 2.13 -7.58 -11.51
CA ASP A 67 3.59 -7.52 -11.55
C ASP A 67 4.26 -7.22 -10.20
N ILE A 68 3.48 -6.94 -9.16
CA ILE A 68 4.01 -6.59 -7.83
C ILE A 68 4.94 -7.65 -7.28
N ILE A 69 4.57 -8.93 -7.43
CA ILE A 69 5.40 -10.03 -6.94
C ILE A 69 6.72 -10.17 -7.70
N VAL A 70 6.77 -9.73 -8.94
CA VAL A 70 7.99 -9.69 -9.75
C VAL A 70 8.86 -8.50 -9.32
N ALA A 71 8.26 -7.31 -9.22
CA ALA A 71 8.95 -6.09 -8.87
C ALA A 71 9.43 -6.10 -7.41
N PHE A 72 8.53 -6.37 -6.44
CA PHE A 72 8.78 -6.20 -5.01
C PHE A 72 8.84 -7.50 -4.21
N GLY A 73 8.49 -8.63 -4.83
CA GLY A 73 8.52 -9.94 -4.19
C GLY A 73 7.29 -10.23 -3.33
N ARG A 74 7.25 -11.47 -2.83
CA ARG A 74 6.11 -11.98 -2.05
C ARG A 74 6.25 -11.78 -0.55
N ARG A 75 7.47 -11.55 -0.06
CA ARG A 75 7.71 -11.25 1.35
C ARG A 75 7.47 -9.78 1.59
N MET A 76 6.44 -9.44 2.34
CA MET A 76 6.21 -8.07 2.75
C MET A 76 7.30 -7.60 3.69
N ARG A 77 7.82 -6.41 3.40
CA ARG A 77 8.82 -5.69 4.18
C ARG A 77 8.18 -4.40 4.68
N VAL A 78 8.43 -4.02 5.90
CA VAL A 78 7.80 -2.88 6.56
C VAL A 78 8.86 -1.86 6.95
N LYS A 79 8.55 -0.58 6.85
CA LYS A 79 9.32 0.51 7.45
C LYS A 79 9.25 0.46 8.96
N THR A 80 10.24 1.03 9.62
CA THR A 80 10.18 1.24 11.07
C THR A 80 9.08 2.26 11.41
N VAL A 81 8.57 2.17 12.63
CA VAL A 81 7.58 3.15 13.13
C VAL A 81 8.13 4.58 13.04
N ASP A 82 9.39 4.79 13.39
CA ASP A 82 10.02 6.11 13.34
C ASP A 82 10.05 6.69 11.92
N GLN A 83 10.35 5.86 10.90
CA GLN A 83 10.28 6.28 9.50
C GLN A 83 8.86 6.69 9.10
N ILE A 84 7.86 5.88 9.48
CA ILE A 84 6.45 6.14 9.18
C ILE A 84 6.01 7.46 9.83
N ILE A 85 6.34 7.67 11.10
CA ILE A 85 6.01 8.91 11.81
C ILE A 85 6.72 10.11 11.18
N ALA A 86 7.98 9.97 10.77
CA ALA A 86 8.71 11.03 10.09
C ALA A 86 8.03 11.42 8.75
N GLU A 87 7.54 10.45 7.97
CA GLU A 87 6.79 10.73 6.74
C GLU A 87 5.45 11.42 7.01
N LEU A 88 4.74 11.02 8.07
CA LEU A 88 3.51 11.70 8.50
C LEU A 88 3.77 13.16 8.92
N GLU A 89 4.86 13.41 9.65
CA GLU A 89 5.26 14.78 10.03
C GLU A 89 5.60 15.62 8.80
N LEU A 90 6.27 15.04 7.79
CA LEU A 90 6.56 15.73 6.54
C LEU A 90 5.27 16.12 5.80
N LEU A 91 4.31 15.20 5.65
CA LEU A 91 3.03 15.52 5.02
C LEU A 91 2.28 16.60 5.79
N HIS A 92 2.26 16.49 7.11
CA HIS A 92 1.62 17.48 7.99
C HIS A 92 2.27 18.86 7.87
N SER A 93 3.60 18.95 7.84
CA SER A 93 4.33 20.21 7.67
C SER A 93 4.02 20.90 6.34
N HIS A 94 3.74 20.12 5.28
CA HIS A 94 3.27 20.61 3.99
C HIS A 94 1.75 20.87 3.93
N LYS A 95 1.05 20.82 5.08
CA LYS A 95 -0.39 21.08 5.20
C LYS A 95 -1.26 20.14 4.35
N MET A 96 -0.79 18.93 4.09
CA MET A 96 -1.60 17.91 3.43
C MET A 96 -2.62 17.37 4.42
N ASN A 97 -3.90 17.43 4.05
CA ASN A 97 -5.02 16.90 4.84
C ASN A 97 -5.65 15.64 4.23
N LEU A 98 -5.25 15.30 3.03
CA LEU A 98 -5.61 14.05 2.35
C LEU A 98 -4.33 13.28 2.02
N GLY A 99 -4.35 11.98 2.23
CA GLY A 99 -3.23 11.11 1.95
C GLY A 99 -3.64 9.75 1.39
N MET A 100 -2.67 9.07 0.80
CA MET A 100 -2.81 7.69 0.37
C MET A 100 -1.68 6.86 0.98
N VAL A 101 -2.03 5.77 1.64
CA VAL A 101 -1.09 4.70 1.93
C VAL A 101 -0.95 3.89 0.66
N VAL A 102 0.20 4.06 -0.03
CA VAL A 102 0.43 3.52 -1.38
C VAL A 102 0.98 2.08 -1.35
N ASP A 103 0.62 1.33 -0.34
CA ASP A 103 1.00 -0.08 -0.22
C ASP A 103 0.28 -0.92 -1.29
N ASP A 104 0.96 -1.95 -1.79
CA ASP A 104 0.41 -2.87 -2.81
C ASP A 104 -0.84 -3.61 -2.31
N ASN A 105 -0.85 -3.96 -1.03
CA ASN A 105 -1.99 -4.47 -0.27
C ASN A 105 -1.69 -4.27 1.22
N LEU A 106 -2.28 -3.26 1.83
CA LEU A 106 -2.00 -2.90 3.23
C LEU A 106 -2.12 -4.08 4.19
N ILE A 107 -3.13 -4.92 4.01
CA ILE A 107 -3.42 -6.05 4.92
C ILE A 107 -2.72 -7.36 4.55
N GLY A 108 -1.83 -7.36 3.56
CA GLY A 108 -1.15 -8.57 3.10
C GLY A 108 -0.31 -9.27 4.19
N ASN A 109 0.17 -8.54 5.20
CA ASN A 109 0.70 -9.11 6.44
C ASN A 109 0.01 -8.47 7.65
N ARG A 110 -1.10 -9.07 8.07
CA ARG A 110 -1.96 -8.56 9.15
C ARG A 110 -1.19 -8.34 10.45
N LYS A 111 -0.27 -9.25 10.80
CA LYS A 111 0.50 -9.14 12.05
C LYS A 111 1.36 -7.87 12.07
N LEU A 112 2.06 -7.58 10.99
CA LEU A 112 2.89 -6.38 10.89
C LEU A 112 2.04 -5.11 10.93
N ILE A 113 0.94 -5.08 10.19
CA ILE A 113 0.09 -3.89 10.11
C ILE A 113 -0.66 -3.62 11.41
N LYS A 114 -1.16 -4.65 12.09
CA LYS A 114 -1.76 -4.51 13.42
C LYS A 114 -0.79 -3.96 14.47
N ALA A 115 0.51 -4.16 14.30
CA ALA A 115 1.53 -3.57 15.17
C ALA A 115 1.81 -2.09 14.85
N VAL A 116 1.66 -1.68 13.57
CA VAL A 116 1.96 -0.30 13.11
C VAL A 116 0.78 0.65 13.27
N LEU A 117 -0.45 0.21 12.96
CA LEU A 117 -1.64 1.07 12.98
C LEU A 117 -1.89 1.79 14.31
N PRO A 118 -1.69 1.18 15.50
CA PRO A 118 -1.84 1.88 16.77
C PRO A 118 -0.91 3.10 16.93
N GLU A 119 0.30 3.05 16.38
CA GLU A 119 1.27 4.15 16.43
C GLU A 119 0.83 5.31 15.53
N ILE A 120 0.32 4.99 14.33
CA ILE A 120 -0.29 5.99 13.45
C ILE A 120 -1.52 6.62 14.13
N ALA A 121 -2.38 5.81 14.73
CA ALA A 121 -3.55 6.29 15.47
C ALA A 121 -3.18 7.19 16.65
N ALA A 122 -2.13 6.86 17.38
CA ALA A 122 -1.61 7.69 18.45
C ALA A 122 -1.08 9.03 17.93
N TRP A 123 -0.36 9.03 16.80
CA TRP A 123 0.10 10.25 16.13
C TRP A 123 -1.08 11.11 15.68
N GLN A 124 -2.07 10.52 15.00
CA GLN A 124 -3.28 11.20 14.55
C GLN A 124 -4.02 11.88 15.70
N ARG A 125 -4.26 11.15 16.80
CA ARG A 125 -4.93 11.70 17.99
C ARG A 125 -4.18 12.89 18.59
N ARG A 126 -2.85 12.79 18.73
CA ARG A 126 -2.03 13.90 19.28
C ARG A 126 -2.10 15.16 18.42
N ARG A 127 -2.36 15.05 17.15
CA ARG A 127 -2.43 16.15 16.16
C ARG A 127 -3.85 16.57 15.80
N GLY A 128 -4.88 15.99 16.41
CA GLY A 128 -6.28 16.30 16.09
C GLY A 128 -6.75 15.75 14.75
N PHE A 129 -6.24 14.59 14.33
CA PHE A 129 -6.59 13.90 13.07
C PHE A 129 -6.34 14.73 11.80
N PRO A 130 -5.12 15.21 11.59
CA PRO A 130 -4.83 16.18 10.52
C PRO A 130 -4.97 15.62 9.12
N ILE A 131 -4.77 14.30 8.92
CA ILE A 131 -4.73 13.69 7.59
C ILE A 131 -5.71 12.53 7.52
N VAL A 132 -6.61 12.55 6.55
CA VAL A 132 -7.47 11.43 6.19
C VAL A 132 -6.76 10.60 5.12
N PHE A 133 -6.66 9.29 5.32
CA PHE A 133 -6.00 8.40 4.37
C PHE A 133 -6.97 7.50 3.62
N ALA A 134 -6.61 7.23 2.36
CA ALA A 134 -7.11 6.10 1.58
C ALA A 134 -6.03 5.02 1.47
N THR A 135 -6.42 3.77 1.18
CA THR A 135 -5.48 2.67 0.93
C THR A 135 -6.09 1.57 0.07
N GLN A 136 -5.23 0.68 -0.42
CA GLN A 136 -5.62 -0.53 -1.15
C GLN A 136 -5.61 -1.75 -0.23
N VAL A 137 -6.67 -2.55 -0.34
CA VAL A 137 -6.82 -3.78 0.44
C VAL A 137 -7.48 -4.88 -0.41
N SER A 138 -7.30 -6.12 -0.01
CA SER A 138 -8.03 -7.26 -0.58
C SER A 138 -9.38 -7.48 0.14
N LEU A 139 -10.29 -8.18 -0.53
CA LEU A 139 -11.67 -8.40 -0.07
C LEU A 139 -11.74 -9.15 1.27
N ASP A 140 -10.73 -9.94 1.61
CA ASP A 140 -10.62 -10.68 2.87
C ASP A 140 -10.44 -9.78 4.11
N LEU A 141 -10.31 -8.44 3.93
CA LEU A 141 -10.47 -7.47 5.03
C LEU A 141 -11.80 -7.64 5.75
N ALA A 142 -12.86 -8.01 5.04
CA ALA A 142 -14.20 -8.23 5.59
C ALA A 142 -14.27 -9.28 6.72
N GLU A 143 -13.26 -10.15 6.81
CA GLU A 143 -13.16 -11.19 7.82
C GLU A 143 -12.38 -10.75 9.07
N ASP A 144 -11.85 -9.51 9.10
CA ASP A 144 -10.98 -9.00 10.17
C ASP A 144 -11.51 -7.67 10.74
N GLU A 145 -12.50 -7.78 11.62
CA GLU A 145 -13.13 -6.62 12.25
C GLU A 145 -12.15 -5.80 13.09
N GLU A 146 -11.17 -6.45 13.75
CA GLU A 146 -10.13 -5.77 14.50
C GLU A 146 -9.25 -4.89 13.57
N MET A 147 -8.85 -5.43 12.41
CA MET A 147 -8.09 -4.67 11.42
C MET A 147 -8.87 -3.46 10.94
N MET A 148 -10.15 -3.63 10.63
CA MET A 148 -11.02 -2.53 10.21
C MET A 148 -11.08 -1.41 11.26
N ARG A 149 -11.23 -1.76 12.54
CA ARG A 149 -11.23 -0.78 13.65
C ARG A 149 -9.89 -0.05 13.78
N LEU A 150 -8.78 -0.79 13.74
CA LEU A 150 -7.44 -0.20 13.80
C LEU A 150 -7.17 0.77 12.62
N MET A 151 -7.66 0.45 11.43
CA MET A 151 -7.57 1.35 10.27
C MET A 151 -8.36 2.64 10.51
N LEU A 152 -9.59 2.55 11.03
CA LEU A 152 -10.38 3.74 11.37
C LEU A 152 -9.72 4.58 12.46
N ASP A 153 -9.18 3.96 13.51
CA ASP A 153 -8.45 4.65 14.57
C ASP A 153 -7.22 5.40 14.04
N ALA A 154 -6.58 4.85 13.00
CA ALA A 154 -5.47 5.47 12.27
C ALA A 154 -5.91 6.53 11.24
N ASN A 155 -7.22 6.85 11.17
CA ASN A 155 -7.84 7.76 10.21
C ASN A 155 -7.67 7.32 8.74
N ILE A 156 -7.87 6.02 8.48
CA ILE A 156 -7.88 5.40 7.15
C ILE A 156 -9.31 4.92 6.82
N PRO A 157 -10.30 5.82 6.64
CA PRO A 157 -11.69 5.46 6.43
C PRO A 157 -12.04 5.13 4.97
N ILE A 158 -11.09 5.24 4.04
CA ILE A 158 -11.33 5.05 2.61
C ILE A 158 -10.52 3.85 2.14
N VAL A 159 -11.21 2.85 1.57
CA VAL A 159 -10.56 1.65 1.05
C VAL A 159 -10.88 1.44 -0.43
N PHE A 160 -9.86 1.09 -1.18
CA PHE A 160 -9.95 0.66 -2.56
C PHE A 160 -9.79 -0.87 -2.62
N ILE A 161 -10.76 -1.56 -3.18
CA ILE A 161 -10.82 -3.03 -3.18
C ILE A 161 -10.88 -3.56 -4.61
N GLY A 162 -9.90 -4.38 -4.99
CA GLY A 162 -9.94 -5.13 -6.24
C GLY A 162 -10.87 -6.35 -6.12
N ILE A 163 -12.08 -6.26 -6.63
CA ILE A 163 -13.05 -7.37 -6.65
C ILE A 163 -12.77 -8.31 -7.83
N GLU A 164 -12.41 -7.77 -8.96
CA GLU A 164 -12.08 -8.38 -10.26
C GLU A 164 -13.29 -9.08 -10.90
N SER A 165 -13.77 -10.17 -10.30
CA SER A 165 -14.86 -10.96 -10.85
C SER A 165 -15.79 -11.50 -9.76
N PRO A 166 -17.13 -11.59 -10.00
CA PRO A 166 -18.04 -12.33 -9.15
C PRO A 166 -17.95 -13.85 -9.39
N ASN A 167 -17.28 -14.28 -10.46
CA ASN A 167 -17.14 -15.69 -10.83
C ASN A 167 -15.94 -16.30 -10.10
N GLU A 168 -16.19 -17.31 -9.27
CA GLU A 168 -15.14 -18.01 -8.50
C GLU A 168 -14.16 -18.76 -9.41
N GLU A 169 -14.61 -19.30 -10.54
CA GLU A 169 -13.75 -19.99 -11.50
C GLU A 169 -12.73 -19.03 -12.12
N ALA A 170 -13.18 -17.84 -12.54
CA ALA A 170 -12.30 -16.78 -13.04
C ALA A 170 -11.28 -16.31 -11.99
N LEU A 171 -11.69 -16.22 -10.72
CA LEU A 171 -10.77 -15.89 -9.63
C LEU A 171 -9.73 -16.99 -9.38
N ARG A 172 -10.10 -18.27 -9.57
CA ARG A 172 -9.17 -19.40 -9.47
C ARG A 172 -8.18 -19.40 -10.63
N GLU A 173 -8.66 -19.17 -11.85
CA GLU A 173 -7.84 -19.07 -13.05
C GLU A 173 -6.78 -17.96 -12.90
N THR A 174 -7.17 -16.79 -12.45
CA THR A 174 -6.27 -15.65 -12.20
C THR A 174 -5.51 -15.74 -10.89
N LYS A 175 -5.65 -16.82 -10.11
CA LYS A 175 -5.00 -17.04 -8.80
C LYS A 175 -5.29 -15.96 -7.77
N LYS A 176 -6.45 -15.31 -7.86
CA LYS A 176 -6.90 -14.32 -6.87
C LYS A 176 -7.69 -14.97 -5.72
N PHE A 177 -7.04 -15.90 -5.06
CA PHE A 177 -7.65 -16.75 -4.03
C PHE A 177 -8.16 -15.98 -2.81
N GLN A 178 -7.58 -14.82 -2.48
CA GLN A 178 -8.01 -13.97 -1.38
C GLN A 178 -9.40 -13.38 -1.57
N ASN A 179 -9.93 -13.40 -2.80
CA ASN A 179 -11.29 -12.96 -3.11
C ASN A 179 -12.29 -14.11 -3.14
N ILE A 180 -11.83 -15.36 -3.01
CA ILE A 180 -12.71 -16.53 -2.94
C ILE A 180 -13.19 -16.67 -1.52
N SER A 181 -14.32 -16.04 -1.20
CA SER A 181 -14.92 -16.09 0.12
C SER A 181 -15.58 -17.45 0.39
N LYS A 182 -15.40 -17.98 1.59
CA LYS A 182 -16.17 -19.13 2.09
C LYS A 182 -17.66 -18.82 2.20
N LYS A 183 -18.05 -17.56 2.24
CA LYS A 183 -19.45 -17.09 2.22
C LYS A 183 -19.73 -16.50 0.84
N ARG A 184 -20.40 -17.31 -0.02
CA ARG A 184 -20.85 -16.92 -1.36
C ARG A 184 -21.79 -15.73 -1.29
N SER A 185 -21.32 -14.50 -1.53
CA SER A 185 -22.12 -13.36 -2.02
C SER A 185 -21.37 -12.04 -1.91
N ILE A 186 -21.93 -10.97 -2.45
CA ILE A 186 -21.62 -9.54 -2.20
C ILE A 186 -21.67 -9.18 -0.67
N LEU A 187 -22.15 -10.10 0.17
CA LEU A 187 -22.16 -10.02 1.63
C LEU A 187 -20.82 -9.64 2.30
N PRO A 188 -19.62 -10.03 1.81
CA PRO A 188 -18.36 -9.56 2.41
C PRO A 188 -18.17 -8.03 2.37
N LEU A 189 -18.84 -7.33 1.45
CA LEU A 189 -18.76 -5.86 1.40
C LEU A 189 -19.65 -5.17 2.46
N LEU A 190 -20.65 -5.86 3.02
CA LEU A 190 -21.54 -5.26 4.01
C LEU A 190 -20.81 -4.86 5.31
N PRO A 191 -19.97 -5.71 5.93
CA PRO A 191 -19.19 -5.30 7.09
C PRO A 191 -18.26 -4.14 6.78
N ILE A 192 -17.56 -4.19 5.65
CA ILE A 192 -16.67 -3.12 5.23
C ILE A 192 -17.47 -1.83 5.03
N ARG A 193 -18.59 -1.88 4.30
CA ARG A 193 -19.41 -0.71 4.01
C ARG A 193 -20.10 -0.13 5.24
N SER A 194 -20.45 -0.95 6.22
CA SER A 194 -21.03 -0.48 7.48
C SER A 194 -20.01 0.21 8.39
N ILE A 195 -18.73 -0.15 8.27
CA ILE A 195 -17.64 0.38 9.08
C ILE A 195 -16.93 1.54 8.37
N PHE A 196 -16.65 1.40 7.06
CA PHE A 196 -15.98 2.42 6.26
C PHE A 196 -16.98 3.31 5.52
N GLY A 197 -16.76 4.63 5.59
CA GLY A 197 -17.64 5.59 4.92
C GLY A 197 -17.61 5.51 3.40
N THR A 198 -16.48 5.10 2.81
CA THR A 198 -16.30 5.03 1.36
C THR A 198 -15.53 3.77 0.97
N VAL A 199 -16.15 2.97 0.13
CA VAL A 199 -15.55 1.78 -0.50
C VAL A 199 -15.53 2.01 -2.02
N LEU A 200 -14.34 2.04 -2.59
CA LEU A 200 -14.14 2.08 -4.04
C LEU A 200 -13.83 0.66 -4.50
N ALA A 201 -14.62 0.13 -5.41
CA ALA A 201 -14.46 -1.22 -5.94
C ALA A 201 -14.01 -1.18 -7.40
N GLN A 202 -13.01 -1.98 -7.75
CA GLN A 202 -12.59 -2.18 -9.13
C GLN A 202 -13.13 -3.51 -9.65
N HIS A 203 -13.79 -3.45 -10.80
CA HIS A 203 -14.17 -4.59 -11.60
C HIS A 203 -13.30 -4.62 -12.86
N SER A 204 -12.74 -5.78 -13.19
CA SER A 204 -12.21 -5.97 -14.55
C SER A 204 -13.40 -6.20 -15.47
N SER A 205 -13.56 -5.34 -16.48
CA SER A 205 -14.63 -5.45 -17.46
C SER A 205 -14.34 -6.47 -18.58
N ASP A 206 -13.13 -6.99 -18.64
CA ASP A 206 -12.75 -7.97 -19.67
C ASP A 206 -12.86 -9.39 -19.12
N PRO A 207 -13.60 -10.29 -19.80
CA PRO A 207 -13.51 -11.71 -19.50
C PRO A 207 -12.10 -12.21 -19.83
N PRO A 208 -11.57 -13.21 -19.11
CA PRO A 208 -10.30 -13.83 -19.48
C PRO A 208 -10.40 -14.37 -20.91
N ARG A 209 -9.36 -14.09 -21.70
CA ARG A 209 -9.23 -14.58 -23.08
C ARG A 209 -8.88 -16.04 -23.11
#